data_cc48a6b1bbde1bbe29a215b53fab1b35
#
_entry.id   cc48a6b1bbde1bbe29a215b53fab1b35
#
_cell.length_a   1.000
_cell.length_b   1.000
_cell.length_c   1.000
_cell.angle_alpha   90.00
_cell.angle_beta   90.00
_cell.angle_gamma   90.00
#
_symmetry.space_group_name_H-M   'P 1'
#
loop_
_entity.id
_entity.type
_entity.pdbx_description
1 polymer ?
#
loop_
_entity_poly.entity_id
_entity_poly.type
_entity_poly.pdbx_seq_one_letter_code
_entity_poly.pdbx_strand_id
1 'polypeptide(L)'
;MSSRRTNKLVVPFVKWVGGKRQILSEIEKYLPSKFATYYEPFIGGGALLFHIQPKNAIINDFNAELINLYTVIKENPLELIADLKKHKNEADYFYEIRSLDRDREKFSALTNIERASRIIFLNKTCYNG
;
A
#
# COMPACT_ATOMS: atom_id res chain seq x y z
N MET A 1 32.24 -3.91 3.30
CA MET A 1 30.78 -3.86 3.59
C MET A 1 30.03 -4.17 2.30
N SER A 2 29.30 -5.27 2.26
CA SER A 2 28.42 -5.51 1.11
C SER A 2 27.24 -4.54 1.20
N SER A 3 27.21 -3.54 0.32
CA SER A 3 26.02 -2.74 0.12
C SER A 3 24.89 -3.68 -0.30
N ARG A 4 23.84 -3.73 0.49
CA ARG A 4 22.66 -4.55 0.20
C ARG A 4 22.10 -4.09 -1.15
N ARG A 5 22.10 -4.96 -2.14
CA ARG A 5 21.47 -4.64 -3.42
C ARG A 5 19.96 -4.55 -3.22
N THR A 6 19.43 -3.36 -3.32
CA THR A 6 17.98 -3.14 -3.36
C THR A 6 17.46 -3.35 -4.78
N ASN A 7 16.24 -3.87 -4.88
CA ASN A 7 15.57 -4.00 -6.17
C ASN A 7 14.93 -2.66 -6.55
N LYS A 8 15.40 -2.04 -7.60
CA LYS A 8 14.90 -0.74 -8.09
C LYS A 8 13.46 -0.78 -8.62
N LEU A 9 12.95 -1.98 -8.92
CA LEU A 9 11.56 -2.16 -9.35
C LEU A 9 10.56 -2.13 -8.19
N VAL A 10 11.04 -2.30 -6.96
CA VAL A 10 10.22 -2.24 -5.76
C VAL A 10 9.99 -0.79 -5.39
N VAL A 11 8.78 -0.32 -5.62
CA VAL A 11 8.33 1.06 -5.36
C VAL A 11 7.00 1.04 -4.64
N PRO A 12 6.61 2.13 -3.96
CA PRO A 12 5.26 2.24 -3.39
C PRO A 12 4.17 2.00 -4.44
N PHE A 13 3.21 1.14 -4.14
CA PHE A 13 2.10 0.79 -5.04
C PHE A 13 0.88 1.71 -4.90
N VAL A 14 0.84 2.56 -3.87
CA VAL A 14 -0.19 3.59 -3.67
C VAL A 14 0.46 4.92 -3.33
N LYS A 15 -0.19 6.00 -3.74
CA LYS A 15 0.12 7.35 -3.28
C LYS A 15 -0.64 7.58 -1.98
N TRP A 16 0.05 8.05 -0.96
CA TRP A 16 -0.55 8.25 0.36
C TRP A 16 -0.18 9.61 0.93
N VAL A 17 -1.18 10.32 1.46
CA VAL A 17 -0.98 11.64 2.07
C VAL A 17 -0.06 11.52 3.30
N GLY A 18 0.89 12.44 3.42
CA GLY A 18 1.90 12.42 4.48
C GLY A 18 3.02 11.41 4.25
N GLY A 19 3.18 10.93 3.01
CA GLY A 19 4.26 10.02 2.65
C GLY A 19 5.66 10.59 2.88
N LYS A 20 6.61 9.73 3.24
CA LYS A 20 7.98 10.10 3.62
C LYS A 20 8.94 10.26 2.44
N ARG A 21 8.44 10.14 1.20
CA ARG A 21 9.30 10.14 -0.01
C ARG A 21 10.20 11.37 -0.13
N GLN A 22 9.68 12.54 0.22
CA GLN A 22 10.43 13.80 0.12
C GLN A 22 11.56 13.94 1.15
N ILE A 23 11.48 13.20 2.25
CA ILE A 23 12.44 13.27 3.35
C ILE A 23 13.27 11.99 3.52
N LEU A 24 13.21 11.07 2.56
CA LEU A 24 13.96 9.81 2.62
C LEU A 24 15.45 10.01 2.81
N SER A 25 16.04 10.95 2.09
CA SER A 25 17.48 11.27 2.19
C SER A 25 17.87 11.78 3.57
N GLU A 26 16.99 12.52 4.24
CA GLU A 26 17.22 12.97 5.61
C GLU A 26 17.07 11.83 6.61
N ILE A 27 16.01 11.04 6.51
CA ILE A 27 15.78 9.89 7.39
C ILE A 27 16.95 8.90 7.31
N GLU A 28 17.45 8.66 6.12
CA GLU A 28 18.55 7.70 5.86
C GLU A 28 19.81 8.02 6.68
N LYS A 29 20.08 9.28 6.94
CA LYS A 29 21.24 9.72 7.76
C LYS A 29 21.17 9.23 9.21
N TYR A 30 19.97 8.97 9.71
CA TYR A 30 19.72 8.57 11.10
C TYR A 30 19.47 7.07 11.26
N LEU A 31 19.40 6.32 10.15
CA LEU A 31 19.20 4.88 10.20
C LEU A 31 20.48 4.16 10.62
N PRO A 32 20.37 3.14 11.48
CA PRO A 32 21.52 2.30 11.81
C PRO A 32 21.96 1.51 10.56
N SER A 33 23.26 1.33 10.40
CA SER A 33 23.84 0.56 9.28
C SER A 33 23.50 -0.92 9.32
N LYS A 34 23.21 -1.45 10.51
CA LYS A 34 22.85 -2.86 10.74
C LYS A 34 21.71 -2.95 11.74
N PHE A 35 20.72 -3.79 11.43
CA PHE A 35 19.61 -4.12 12.33
C PHE A 35 19.03 -5.49 11.97
N ALA A 36 18.43 -6.16 12.93
CA ALA A 36 17.81 -7.47 12.73
C ALA A 36 16.39 -7.35 12.18
N THR A 37 15.61 -6.43 12.72
CA THR A 37 14.20 -6.24 12.37
C THR A 37 13.89 -4.74 12.24
N TYR A 38 13.13 -4.41 11.21
CA TYR A 38 12.62 -3.08 10.96
C TYR A 38 11.17 -2.98 11.45
N TYR A 39 10.89 -1.96 12.24
CA TYR A 39 9.54 -1.69 12.76
C TYR A 39 9.06 -0.34 12.24
N GLU A 40 7.91 -0.32 11.60
CA GLU A 40 7.29 0.93 11.16
C GLU A 40 5.81 0.98 11.56
N PRO A 41 5.45 1.73 12.61
CA PRO A 41 4.07 1.82 13.10
C PRO A 41 3.16 2.72 12.26
N PHE A 42 3.71 3.54 11.38
CA PHE A 42 3.01 4.46 10.49
C PHE A 42 3.49 4.28 9.06
N ILE A 43 3.15 3.12 8.47
CA ILE A 43 3.70 2.70 7.17
C ILE A 43 3.25 3.61 6.01
N GLY A 44 2.00 4.09 6.01
CA GLY A 44 1.46 4.86 4.90
C GLY A 44 1.63 4.16 3.56
N GLY A 45 2.12 4.87 2.56
CA GLY A 45 2.43 4.31 1.24
C GLY A 45 3.67 3.44 1.18
N GLY A 46 4.42 3.31 2.28
CA GLY A 46 5.58 2.43 2.38
C GLY A 46 6.86 2.97 1.77
N ALA A 47 6.98 4.29 1.61
CA ALA A 47 8.14 4.91 0.97
C ALA A 47 9.46 4.47 1.61
N LEU A 48 9.54 4.47 2.94
CA LEU A 48 10.74 4.09 3.68
C LEU A 48 10.98 2.58 3.63
N LEU A 49 9.93 1.77 3.83
CA LEU A 49 10.00 0.30 3.73
C LEU A 49 10.56 -0.15 2.39
N PHE A 50 10.01 0.35 1.29
CA PHE A 50 10.42 -0.03 -0.06
C PHE A 50 11.78 0.54 -0.44
N HIS A 51 12.19 1.64 0.17
CA HIS A 51 13.53 2.20 0.01
C HIS A 51 14.59 1.34 0.71
N ILE A 52 14.36 0.95 1.96
CA ILE A 52 15.29 0.15 2.78
C ILE A 52 15.29 -1.32 2.35
N GLN A 53 14.12 -1.87 2.04
CA GLN A 53 13.91 -3.29 1.71
C GLN A 53 14.52 -4.22 2.77
N PRO A 54 14.08 -4.12 4.03
CA PRO A 54 14.62 -4.95 5.12
C PRO A 54 14.23 -6.42 4.92
N LYS A 55 15.06 -7.34 5.44
CA LYS A 55 14.73 -8.78 5.42
C LYS A 55 13.50 -9.09 6.27
N ASN A 56 13.47 -8.52 7.46
CA ASN A 56 12.39 -8.71 8.42
C ASN A 56 11.80 -7.35 8.74
N ALA A 57 10.52 -7.20 8.52
CA ALA A 57 9.79 -5.98 8.80
C ALA A 57 8.49 -6.28 9.53
N ILE A 58 8.18 -5.46 10.52
CA ILE A 58 6.88 -5.41 11.17
C ILE A 58 6.31 -4.03 10.89
N ILE A 59 5.20 -4.01 10.18
CA ILE A 59 4.55 -2.76 9.77
C ILE A 59 3.19 -2.62 10.43
N ASN A 60 2.79 -1.38 10.65
CA ASN A 60 1.45 -1.04 11.10
C ASN A 60 1.02 0.30 10.53
N ASP A 61 -0.26 0.56 10.58
CA ASP A 61 -0.86 1.86 10.32
C ASP A 61 -2.20 1.94 11.04
N PHE A 62 -2.61 3.15 11.36
CA PHE A 62 -3.91 3.39 11.96
C PHE A 62 -5.06 3.03 11.00
N ASN A 63 -4.83 3.14 9.70
CA ASN A 63 -5.81 2.83 8.68
C ASN A 63 -5.87 1.32 8.42
N ALA A 64 -6.94 0.68 8.90
CA ALA A 64 -7.14 -0.76 8.75
C ALA A 64 -7.26 -1.22 7.29
N GLU A 65 -7.83 -0.39 6.41
CA GLU A 65 -7.93 -0.70 4.97
C GLU A 65 -6.55 -0.76 4.32
N LEU A 66 -5.65 0.12 4.75
CA LEU A 66 -4.28 0.13 4.26
C LEU A 66 -3.53 -1.14 4.70
N ILE A 67 -3.69 -1.55 5.95
CA ILE A 67 -3.09 -2.80 6.45
C ILE A 67 -3.69 -4.03 5.76
N ASN A 68 -4.99 -4.05 5.51
CA ASN A 68 -5.63 -5.09 4.71
C ASN A 68 -4.98 -5.18 3.32
N LEU A 69 -4.73 -4.05 2.68
CA LEU A 69 -4.08 -3.99 1.37
C LEU A 69 -2.68 -4.62 1.40
N TYR A 70 -1.84 -4.26 2.36
CA TYR A 70 -0.51 -4.86 2.53
C TYR A 70 -0.59 -6.37 2.76
N THR A 71 -1.53 -6.81 3.59
CA THR A 71 -1.75 -8.24 3.88
C THR A 71 -2.16 -9.01 2.64
N VAL A 72 -3.11 -8.48 1.87
CA VAL A 72 -3.58 -9.11 0.62
C VAL A 72 -2.48 -9.18 -0.42
N ILE A 73 -1.68 -8.13 -0.59
CA ILE A 73 -0.54 -8.13 -1.51
C ILE A 73 0.47 -9.22 -1.12
N LYS A 74 0.72 -9.39 0.17
CA LYS A 74 1.64 -10.41 0.68
C LYS A 74 1.11 -11.83 0.50
N GLU A 75 -0.15 -12.07 0.83
CA GLU A 75 -0.73 -13.41 0.94
C GLU A 75 -1.47 -13.88 -0.31
N ASN A 76 -2.12 -12.96 -1.03
CA ASN A 76 -2.99 -13.26 -2.17
C ASN A 76 -2.74 -12.37 -3.40
N PRO A 77 -1.49 -12.23 -3.87
CA PRO A 77 -1.17 -11.30 -4.96
C PRO A 77 -1.86 -11.68 -6.27
N LEU A 78 -1.97 -12.96 -6.60
CA LEU A 78 -2.57 -13.39 -7.87
C LEU A 78 -4.08 -13.16 -7.90
N GLU A 79 -4.76 -13.45 -6.82
CA GLU A 79 -6.20 -13.21 -6.66
C GLU A 79 -6.51 -11.71 -6.70
N LEU A 80 -5.63 -10.89 -6.11
CA LEU A 80 -5.74 -9.44 -6.17
C LEU A 80 -5.60 -8.93 -7.60
N ILE A 81 -4.62 -9.42 -8.36
CA ILE A 81 -4.43 -9.07 -9.77
C ILE A 81 -5.66 -9.45 -10.59
N ALA A 82 -6.23 -10.64 -10.35
CA ALA A 82 -7.43 -11.08 -11.03
C ALA A 82 -8.63 -10.17 -10.74
N ASP A 83 -8.81 -9.78 -9.48
CA ASP A 83 -9.89 -8.87 -9.09
C ASP A 83 -9.71 -7.47 -9.67
N LEU A 84 -8.49 -6.96 -9.73
CA LEU A 84 -8.18 -5.65 -10.32
C LEU A 84 -8.60 -5.53 -11.79
N LYS A 85 -8.57 -6.63 -12.54
CA LYS A 85 -8.93 -6.65 -13.96
C LYS A 85 -10.41 -6.36 -14.23
N LYS A 86 -11.27 -6.52 -13.25
CA LYS A 86 -12.72 -6.23 -13.38
C LYS A 86 -13.03 -4.73 -13.44
N HIS A 87 -12.14 -3.89 -12.91
CA HIS A 87 -12.38 -2.46 -12.81
C HIS A 87 -12.37 -1.77 -14.17
N LYS A 88 -13.25 -0.79 -14.33
CA LYS A 88 -13.42 -0.02 -15.55
C LYS A 88 -12.99 1.42 -15.35
N ASN A 89 -12.27 1.99 -16.28
CA ASN A 89 -11.87 3.40 -16.25
C ASN A 89 -13.00 4.29 -16.81
N GLU A 90 -14.11 4.35 -16.09
CA GLU A 90 -15.31 5.12 -16.44
C GLU A 90 -15.75 5.93 -15.22
N ALA A 91 -16.22 7.17 -15.43
CA ALA A 91 -16.58 8.09 -14.35
C ALA A 91 -17.69 7.54 -13.45
N ASP A 92 -18.77 7.04 -14.03
CA ASP A 92 -19.89 6.50 -13.26
C ASP A 92 -19.48 5.28 -12.43
N TYR A 93 -18.68 4.40 -13.00
CA TYR A 93 -18.13 3.25 -12.31
C TYR A 93 -17.23 3.67 -11.14
N PHE A 94 -16.38 4.68 -11.34
CA PHE A 94 -15.53 5.23 -10.28
C PHE A 94 -16.36 5.71 -9.08
N TYR A 95 -17.42 6.48 -9.32
CA TYR A 95 -18.27 6.99 -8.24
C TYR A 95 -19.07 5.88 -7.55
N GLU A 96 -19.48 4.86 -8.27
CA GLU A 96 -20.12 3.66 -7.71
C GLU A 96 -19.17 2.96 -6.74
N ILE A 97 -17.95 2.66 -7.16
CA ILE A 97 -16.93 2.00 -6.33
C ILE A 97 -16.53 2.86 -5.14
N ARG A 98 -16.38 4.16 -5.35
CA ARG A 98 -16.05 5.12 -4.28
C ARG A 98 -17.12 5.14 -3.19
N SER A 99 -18.38 5.08 -3.55
CA SER A 99 -19.50 5.19 -2.60
C SER A 99 -19.79 3.93 -1.80
N LEU A 100 -19.16 2.80 -2.10
CA LEU A 100 -19.42 1.52 -1.42
C LEU A 100 -19.24 1.58 0.10
N ASP A 101 -18.31 2.36 0.60
CA ASP A 101 -18.06 2.50 2.03
C ASP A 101 -19.15 3.29 2.78
N ARG A 102 -20.05 3.94 2.06
CA ARG A 102 -21.22 4.64 2.63
C ARG A 102 -22.40 3.69 2.88
N ASP A 103 -22.38 2.52 2.24
CA ASP A 103 -23.37 1.47 2.42
C ASP A 103 -22.76 0.32 3.22
N ARG A 104 -23.10 0.24 4.51
CA ARG A 104 -22.52 -0.74 5.43
C ARG A 104 -22.76 -2.19 5.01
N GLU A 105 -23.94 -2.49 4.45
CA GLU A 105 -24.25 -3.86 3.99
C GLU A 105 -23.37 -4.24 2.81
N LYS A 106 -23.32 -3.39 1.78
CA LYS A 106 -22.48 -3.62 0.61
C LYS A 106 -21.02 -3.71 0.95
N PHE A 107 -20.53 -2.81 1.82
CA PHE A 107 -19.13 -2.78 2.20
C PHE A 107 -18.73 -4.02 3.01
N SER A 108 -19.56 -4.43 3.98
CA SER A 108 -19.29 -5.61 4.80
C SER A 108 -19.37 -6.93 4.01
N ALA A 109 -20.10 -6.94 2.89
CA ALA A 109 -20.16 -8.09 2.00
C ALA A 109 -18.91 -8.25 1.13
N LEU A 110 -18.06 -7.22 1.01
CA LEU A 110 -16.80 -7.30 0.26
C LEU A 110 -15.81 -8.22 0.97
N THR A 111 -15.12 -9.05 0.19
CA THR A 111 -13.99 -9.83 0.67
C THR A 111 -12.77 -8.94 0.93
N ASN A 112 -11.79 -9.44 1.67
CA ASN A 112 -10.54 -8.70 1.89
C ASN A 112 -9.83 -8.37 0.58
N ILE A 113 -9.87 -9.27 -0.40
CA ILE A 113 -9.29 -9.07 -1.73
C ILE A 113 -10.03 -7.95 -2.47
N GLU A 114 -11.36 -7.97 -2.46
CA GLU A 114 -12.18 -6.93 -3.10
C GLU A 114 -11.97 -5.55 -2.47
N ARG A 115 -11.83 -5.48 -1.14
CA ARG A 115 -11.50 -4.24 -0.42
C ARG A 115 -10.13 -3.71 -0.80
N ALA A 116 -9.12 -4.59 -0.89
CA ALA A 116 -7.77 -4.22 -1.32
C ALA A 116 -7.76 -3.73 -2.77
N SER A 117 -8.44 -4.44 -3.66
CA SER A 117 -8.61 -4.08 -5.07
C SER A 117 -9.27 -2.71 -5.24
N ARG A 118 -10.32 -2.44 -4.46
CA ARG A 118 -11.00 -1.14 -4.41
C ARG A 118 -10.04 0.00 -4.08
N ILE A 119 -9.22 -0.16 -3.05
CA ILE A 119 -8.25 0.87 -2.63
C ILE A 119 -7.25 1.17 -3.75
N ILE A 120 -6.70 0.15 -4.38
CA ILE A 120 -5.76 0.33 -5.50
C ILE A 120 -6.45 1.06 -6.66
N PHE A 121 -7.64 0.61 -7.06
CA PHE A 121 -8.40 1.23 -8.15
C PHE A 121 -8.68 2.71 -7.87
N LEU A 122 -9.22 3.04 -6.71
CA LEU A 122 -9.51 4.42 -6.33
C LEU A 122 -8.25 5.28 -6.29
N ASN A 123 -7.16 4.74 -5.75
CA ASN A 123 -5.89 5.46 -5.65
C ASN A 123 -5.28 5.78 -7.03
N LYS A 124 -5.41 4.86 -7.99
CA LYS A 124 -4.87 5.03 -9.35
C LYS A 124 -5.73 5.88 -10.27
N THR A 125 -7.01 6.02 -9.97
CA THR A 125 -7.97 6.70 -10.85
C THR A 125 -8.51 8.01 -10.29
N CYS A 126 -8.33 8.30 -9.00
CA CYS A 126 -8.74 9.57 -8.42
C CYS A 126 -7.74 10.69 -8.71
N TYR A 127 -8.24 11.94 -8.64
CA TYR A 127 -7.39 13.12 -8.73
C TYR A 127 -6.50 13.23 -7.47
N ASN A 128 -5.19 13.39 -7.65
CA ASN A 128 -4.17 13.47 -6.60
C ASN A 128 -3.96 12.17 -5.78
N GLY A 129 -4.40 11.04 -6.26
CA GLY A 129 -4.14 9.77 -5.59
C GLY A 129 -5.02 9.40 -4.42
#